data_4a6f898e42c5ba54ec6f3054134fa65b
#
_entry.id   4a6f898e42c5ba54ec6f3054134fa65b
#
_cell.length_a   1.000
_cell.length_b   1.000
_cell.length_c   1.000
_cell.angle_alpha   90.00
_cell.angle_beta   90.00
_cell.angle_gamma   90.00
#
_symmetry.space_group_name_H-M   'P 1'
#
loop_
_entity.id
_entity.type
_entity.pdbx_description
1 polymer ?
#
loop_
_entity_poly.entity_id
_entity_poly.type
_entity_poly.pdbx_seq_one_letter_code
_entity_poly.pdbx_strand_id
1 'polypeptide(L)'
;MNIPYKKTKDGITIEVKVEPRSSRRQITGIMDNTILKVKLTAPPVDGSANEQLIELISESTGVKKSQIKIIRGLSSKRKLVGITGVNKI
;
A
#
# COMPACT_ATOMS: atom_id res chain seq x y z
N MET A 1 -2.90 -12.52 6.69
CA MET A 1 -2.70 -12.51 5.24
C MET A 1 -1.23 -12.27 4.95
N ASN A 2 -0.65 -13.06 4.05
CA ASN A 2 0.73 -12.85 3.64
C ASN A 2 0.78 -11.82 2.52
N ILE A 3 1.25 -10.63 2.84
CA ILE A 3 1.37 -9.56 1.86
C ILE A 3 2.63 -9.78 1.04
N PRO A 4 2.53 -9.87 -0.31
CA PRO A 4 3.71 -10.03 -1.15
C PRO A 4 4.57 -8.76 -1.12
N TYR A 5 5.88 -8.95 -1.03
CA TYR A 5 6.81 -7.83 -1.01
C TYR A 5 8.15 -8.23 -1.61
N LYS A 6 8.95 -7.22 -1.97
CA LYS A 6 10.32 -7.41 -2.43
C LYS A 6 11.26 -6.73 -1.46
N LYS A 7 12.38 -7.37 -1.16
CA LYS A 7 13.41 -6.77 -0.30
C LYS A 7 14.20 -5.75 -1.08
N THR A 8 14.55 -4.65 -0.41
CA THR A 8 15.40 -3.61 -0.96
C THR A 8 16.54 -3.34 0.01
N LYS A 9 17.45 -2.46 -0.39
CA LYS A 9 18.60 -2.10 0.45
C LYS A 9 18.16 -1.53 1.81
N ASP A 10 17.11 -0.70 1.81
CA ASP A 10 16.69 0.02 3.03
C ASP A 10 15.42 -0.55 3.66
N GLY A 11 14.82 -1.56 3.07
CA GLY A 11 13.57 -2.10 3.57
C GLY A 11 12.92 -3.04 2.58
N ILE A 12 11.64 -2.81 2.33
CA ILE A 12 10.86 -3.62 1.39
C ILE A 12 10.00 -2.72 0.50
N THR A 13 9.51 -3.28 -0.60
CA THR A 13 8.50 -2.62 -1.44
C THR A 13 7.30 -3.53 -1.64
N ILE A 14 6.13 -2.93 -1.78
CA ILE A 14 4.86 -3.61 -2.03
C ILE A 14 4.23 -2.96 -3.25
N GLU A 15 3.87 -3.77 -4.25
CA GLU A 15 3.07 -3.30 -5.36
C GLU A 15 1.60 -3.35 -4.95
N VAL A 16 0.87 -2.26 -5.19
CA VAL A 16 -0.51 -2.13 -4.77
C VAL A 16 -1.38 -1.71 -5.94
N LYS A 17 -2.54 -2.33 -6.08
CA LYS A 17 -3.58 -1.86 -6.99
C LYS A 17 -4.75 -1.35 -6.18
N VAL A 18 -5.09 -0.08 -6.40
CA VAL A 18 -6.13 0.62 -5.66
C VAL A 18 -7.44 0.62 -6.43
N GLU A 19 -8.53 0.26 -5.76
CA GLU A 19 -9.89 0.49 -6.24
C GLU A 19 -10.44 1.68 -5.46
N PRO A 20 -10.51 2.88 -6.11
CA PRO A 20 -10.92 4.10 -5.40
C PRO A 20 -12.43 4.22 -5.30
N ARG A 21 -12.89 5.19 -4.52
CA ARG A 21 -14.31 5.51 -4.36
C ARG A 21 -15.16 4.30 -3.96
N SER A 22 -14.55 3.43 -3.16
CA SER A 22 -15.26 2.27 -2.63
C SER A 22 -16.03 2.66 -1.38
N SER A 23 -16.97 1.81 -0.95
CA SER A 23 -17.78 2.08 0.22
C SER A 23 -17.00 2.00 1.53
N ARG A 24 -15.86 1.30 1.52
CA ARG A 24 -14.98 1.21 2.68
C ARG A 24 -13.54 0.95 2.25
N ARG A 25 -12.60 1.25 3.14
CA ARG A 25 -11.19 0.94 2.90
C ARG A 25 -10.89 -0.45 3.46
N GLN A 26 -10.26 -1.29 2.64
CA GLN A 26 -9.85 -2.63 3.11
C GLN A 26 -8.88 -3.27 2.11
N ILE A 27 -8.08 -4.19 2.61
CA ILE A 27 -7.27 -5.07 1.77
C ILE A 27 -8.19 -6.20 1.33
N THR A 28 -8.32 -6.39 0.00
CA THR A 28 -9.26 -7.37 -0.55
C THR A 28 -8.63 -8.66 -1.03
N GLY A 29 -7.33 -8.66 -1.28
CA GLY A 29 -6.66 -9.89 -1.73
C GLY A 29 -5.35 -9.61 -2.43
N ILE A 30 -4.89 -10.62 -3.14
CA ILE A 30 -3.61 -10.57 -3.87
C ILE A 30 -3.89 -10.96 -5.32
N MET A 31 -3.35 -10.17 -6.25
CA MET A 31 -3.47 -10.40 -7.68
C MET A 31 -2.13 -10.83 -8.25
N ASP A 32 -2.13 -11.84 -9.13
CA ASP A 32 -0.91 -12.33 -9.81
C ASP A 32 0.22 -12.70 -8.83
N ASN A 33 -0.12 -13.10 -7.61
CA ASN A 33 0.81 -13.49 -6.55
C ASN A 33 1.77 -12.38 -6.09
N THR A 34 1.72 -11.19 -6.69
CA THR A 34 2.70 -10.13 -6.43
C THR A 34 2.08 -8.78 -6.09
N ILE A 35 0.79 -8.60 -6.32
CA ILE A 35 0.14 -7.30 -6.19
C ILE A 35 -0.92 -7.36 -5.12
N LEU A 36 -0.82 -6.45 -4.14
CA LEU A 36 -1.82 -6.32 -3.09
C LEU A 36 -2.99 -5.48 -3.60
N LYS A 37 -4.19 -6.03 -3.56
CA LYS A 37 -5.40 -5.30 -3.95
C LYS A 37 -6.02 -4.65 -2.74
N VAL A 38 -6.31 -3.35 -2.86
CA VAL A 38 -6.93 -2.58 -1.78
C VAL A 38 -8.09 -1.75 -2.30
N LYS A 39 -9.09 -1.54 -1.46
CA LYS A 39 -10.18 -0.61 -1.68
C LYS A 39 -9.95 0.61 -0.81
N LEU A 40 -10.13 1.80 -1.39
CA LEU A 40 -10.06 3.07 -0.67
C LEU A 40 -11.31 3.88 -0.95
N THR A 41 -11.71 4.71 0.00
CA THR A 41 -12.90 5.55 -0.17
C THR A 41 -12.60 6.84 -0.92
N ALA A 42 -11.38 7.34 -0.84
CA ALA A 42 -10.97 8.59 -1.47
C ALA A 42 -10.72 8.44 -2.98
N PRO A 43 -10.81 9.53 -3.76
CA PRO A 43 -10.43 9.51 -5.18
C PRO A 43 -8.93 9.25 -5.35
N PRO A 44 -8.50 8.62 -6.48
CA PRO A 44 -7.09 8.23 -6.64
C PRO A 44 -6.13 9.39 -6.86
N VAL A 45 -6.63 10.54 -7.29
CA VAL A 45 -5.80 11.71 -7.60
C VAL A 45 -5.65 12.66 -6.42
N ASP A 46 -6.28 12.33 -5.30
CA ASP A 46 -6.28 13.16 -4.10
C ASP A 46 -5.22 12.62 -3.13
N GLY A 47 -4.49 13.51 -2.48
CA GLY A 47 -3.53 13.13 -1.44
C GLY A 47 -4.14 12.29 -0.32
N SER A 48 -5.45 12.44 -0.07
CA SER A 48 -6.12 11.65 0.96
C SER A 48 -6.15 10.16 0.64
N ALA A 49 -6.14 9.77 -0.64
CA ALA A 49 -6.06 8.35 -1.02
C ALA A 49 -4.71 7.76 -0.61
N ASN A 50 -3.64 8.51 -0.80
CA ASN A 50 -2.31 8.06 -0.40
C ASN A 50 -2.21 7.94 1.11
N GLU A 51 -2.78 8.87 1.85
CA GLU A 51 -2.85 8.80 3.30
C GLU A 51 -3.64 7.59 3.78
N GLN A 52 -4.80 7.32 3.16
CA GLN A 52 -5.60 6.14 3.49
C GLN A 52 -4.83 4.84 3.25
N LEU A 53 -4.09 4.78 2.15
CA LEU A 53 -3.28 3.60 1.83
C LEU A 53 -2.20 3.38 2.89
N ILE A 54 -1.50 4.43 3.28
CA ILE A 54 -0.47 4.35 4.31
C ILE A 54 -1.08 3.89 5.63
N GLU A 55 -2.21 4.46 6.03
CA GLU A 55 -2.90 4.06 7.25
C GLU A 55 -3.30 2.59 7.21
N LEU A 56 -3.86 2.14 6.09
CA LEU A 56 -4.30 0.75 5.93
C LEU A 56 -3.13 -0.23 6.03
N ILE A 57 -2.02 0.08 5.38
CA ILE A 57 -0.82 -0.76 5.46
C ILE A 57 -0.26 -0.76 6.88
N SER A 58 -0.21 0.40 7.53
CA SER A 58 0.26 0.51 8.90
C SER A 58 -0.57 -0.37 9.84
N GLU A 59 -1.89 -0.28 9.74
CA GLU A 59 -2.80 -1.09 10.56
C GLU A 59 -2.63 -2.58 10.31
N SER A 60 -2.43 -2.96 9.05
CA SER A 60 -2.35 -4.38 8.66
C SER A 60 -1.01 -5.03 9.01
N THR A 61 0.06 -4.26 9.05
CA THR A 61 1.43 -4.77 9.26
C THR A 61 2.00 -4.44 10.63
N GLY A 62 1.45 -3.45 11.31
CA GLY A 62 2.02 -2.95 12.55
C GLY A 62 3.20 -2.00 12.36
N VAL A 63 3.56 -1.67 11.12
CA VAL A 63 4.65 -0.76 10.82
C VAL A 63 4.18 0.68 11.01
N LYS A 64 5.04 1.53 11.54
CA LYS A 64 4.71 2.95 11.75
C LYS A 64 4.49 3.67 10.43
N LYS A 65 3.52 4.58 10.39
CA LYS A 65 3.22 5.37 9.19
C LYS A 65 4.45 6.13 8.68
N SER A 66 5.30 6.61 9.59
CA SER A 66 6.52 7.34 9.22
C SER A 66 7.52 6.51 8.42
N GLN A 67 7.40 5.19 8.46
CA GLN A 67 8.27 4.28 7.72
C GLN A 67 7.71 3.91 6.36
N ILE A 68 6.49 4.34 6.05
CA ILE A 68 5.76 3.96 4.83
C ILE A 68 5.69 5.16 3.88
N LYS A 69 6.10 4.95 2.62
CA LYS A 69 6.06 5.99 1.58
C LYS A 69 5.50 5.43 0.28
N ILE A 70 4.80 6.27 -0.45
CA ILE A 70 4.42 5.96 -1.83
C ILE A 70 5.59 6.36 -2.73
N ILE A 71 6.26 5.39 -3.31
CA ILE A 71 7.45 5.63 -4.15
C ILE A 71 7.07 6.03 -5.57
N ARG A 72 6.04 5.40 -6.12
CA ARG A 72 5.56 5.64 -7.48
C ARG A 72 4.05 5.59 -7.51
N GLY A 73 3.47 6.25 -8.51
CA GLY A 73 2.04 6.19 -8.76
C GLY A 73 1.21 7.05 -7.82
N LEU A 74 1.71 8.22 -7.43
CA LEU A 74 0.99 9.12 -6.54
C LEU A 74 -0.42 9.44 -7.03
N SER A 75 -0.61 9.57 -8.35
CA SER A 75 -1.92 9.86 -8.95
C SER A 75 -2.49 8.67 -9.71
N SER A 76 -1.94 7.49 -9.54
CA SER A 76 -2.29 6.29 -10.28
C SER A 76 -3.01 5.28 -9.39
N LYS A 77 -3.80 4.39 -9.99
CA LYS A 77 -4.39 3.26 -9.29
C LYS A 77 -3.33 2.20 -8.94
N ARG A 78 -2.25 2.12 -9.73
CA ARG A 78 -1.13 1.24 -9.45
C ARG A 78 -0.07 2.05 -8.71
N LYS A 79 0.31 1.58 -7.53
CA LYS A 79 1.25 2.29 -6.68
C LYS A 79 2.34 1.34 -6.21
N LEU A 80 3.54 1.91 -6.01
CA LEU A 80 4.63 1.18 -5.37
C LEU A 80 4.84 1.82 -4.00
N VAL A 81 4.71 1.01 -2.97
CA VAL A 81 4.85 1.45 -1.58
C VAL A 81 6.17 0.95 -1.03
N GLY A 82 6.95 1.84 -0.45
CA GLY A 82 8.19 1.49 0.23
C GLY A 82 8.02 1.53 1.73
N ILE A 83 8.60 0.56 2.43
CA ILE A 83 8.64 0.53 3.88
C ILE A 83 10.10 0.41 4.30
N THR A 84 10.59 1.39 5.04
CA THR A 84 11.99 1.42 5.50
C THR A 84 12.13 0.80 6.88
N GLY A 85 13.34 0.31 7.18
CA GLY A 85 13.65 -0.19 8.51
C GLY A 85 13.11 -1.58 8.82
N VAL A 86 12.55 -2.27 7.84
CA VAL A 86 12.05 -3.64 7.99
C VAL A 86 12.59 -4.51 6.86
N ASN A 87 12.72 -5.80 7.09
CA ASN A 87 13.13 -6.73 6.04
C ASN A 87 12.08 -7.80 5.76
N LYS A 88 10.98 -7.75 6.49
CA LYS A 88 9.82 -8.63 6.29
C LYS A 88 8.60 -8.02 6.97
N ILE A 89 7.46 -8.50 6.58
CA ILE A 89 6.18 -8.12 7.21
C ILE A 89 5.29 -9.33 7.37
#